data_3bd69a6f0ed51dbae14d14e1d1b4ce87
#
_entry.id   3bd69a6f0ed51dbae14d14e1d1b4ce87
#
_cell.length_a   1.000
_cell.length_b   1.000
_cell.length_c   1.000
_cell.angle_alpha   90.00
_cell.angle_beta   90.00
_cell.angle_gamma   90.00
#
_symmetry.space_group_name_H-M   'P 1'
#
loop_
_entity.id
_entity.type
_entity.pdbx_description
1 polymer ?
#
loop_
_entity_poly.entity_id
_entity_poly.type
_entity_poly.pdbx_seq_one_letter_code
_entity_poly.pdbx_strand_id
1 'polypeptide(L)'
;MLRHYSPQRNQDIDLSKVDLIISSVDIEDPEISYVKVNPLLTKDDYANILDAYTKQVLLIKNNVCDNQKNGIKAPTLKKYLEGKFIFLKQDLDSKEKCLDFIIDVLEKDNAVYDEFREAIYKREKLGVTCLDTGVALPHADPQTIKKSRIILLTLKHPVDWGGTLVSLIVVTAFPEEEMNQIRDVINELYQLIGEKEDVNTFIRFETIQEVLKVFHES
;
A
#
# COMPACT_ATOMS: atom_id res chain seq x y z
N MET A 1 18.64 1.56 -7.79
CA MET A 1 20.10 1.35 -7.60
C MET A 1 20.45 1.85 -6.20
N LEU A 2 20.77 0.94 -5.26
CA LEU A 2 21.16 1.32 -3.90
C LEU A 2 22.55 1.94 -3.92
N ARG A 3 22.68 3.17 -3.42
CA ARG A 3 23.99 3.82 -3.23
C ARG A 3 24.31 3.88 -1.74
N HIS A 4 25.49 3.46 -1.35
CA HIS A 4 26.01 3.58 0.02
C HIS A 4 26.49 5.01 0.27
N TYR A 5 25.94 5.65 1.30
CA TYR A 5 26.41 6.94 1.80
C TYR A 5 27.34 6.68 3.01
N SER A 6 28.52 7.28 2.99
CA SER A 6 29.41 7.38 4.16
C SER A 6 29.66 8.86 4.45
N PRO A 7 29.42 9.35 5.68
CA PRO A 7 29.61 10.76 6.04
C PRO A 7 31.04 11.29 5.84
N GLN A 8 32.00 10.40 5.65
CA GLN A 8 33.41 10.75 5.49
C GLN A 8 33.88 10.93 4.04
N ARG A 9 33.01 10.74 3.06
CA ARG A 9 33.29 11.06 1.64
C ARG A 9 32.31 12.14 1.19
N ASN A 10 32.84 13.39 1.07
CA ASN A 10 32.17 14.50 0.37
C ASN A 10 31.89 14.10 -1.09
N GLN A 11 30.80 13.35 -1.30
CA GLN A 11 30.17 13.28 -2.61
C GLN A 11 28.88 14.05 -2.45
N ASP A 12 28.77 15.17 -3.15
CA ASP A 12 27.53 15.93 -3.30
C ASP A 12 26.46 14.99 -3.91
N ILE A 13 25.68 14.36 -3.05
CA ILE A 13 24.51 13.60 -3.48
C ILE A 13 23.42 14.63 -3.72
N ASP A 14 22.99 14.73 -4.97
CA ASP A 14 21.82 15.53 -5.33
C ASP A 14 20.57 14.87 -4.72
N LEU A 15 20.15 15.35 -3.56
CA LEU A 15 19.01 14.83 -2.81
C LEU A 15 17.70 14.98 -3.58
N SER A 16 17.63 15.88 -4.57
CA SER A 16 16.46 16.01 -5.44
C SER A 16 16.17 14.78 -6.31
N LYS A 17 17.16 13.88 -6.43
CA LYS A 17 17.08 12.62 -7.18
C LYS A 17 16.99 11.38 -6.29
N VAL A 18 16.74 11.56 -5.00
CA VAL A 18 16.65 10.48 -4.02
C VAL A 18 15.21 10.35 -3.56
N ASP A 19 14.62 9.21 -3.83
CA ASP A 19 13.23 8.93 -3.45
C ASP A 19 13.08 8.59 -1.96
N LEU A 20 14.08 7.96 -1.34
CA LEU A 20 14.03 7.56 0.07
C LEU A 20 15.45 7.45 0.64
N ILE A 21 15.65 7.96 1.85
CA ILE A 21 16.89 7.81 2.61
C ILE A 21 16.64 6.78 3.71
N ILE A 22 17.54 5.79 3.79
CA ILE A 22 17.54 4.75 4.82
C ILE A 22 18.85 4.87 5.59
N SER A 23 18.78 4.96 6.91
CA SER A 23 19.97 5.13 7.75
C SER A 23 19.94 4.20 8.95
N SER A 24 21.08 3.59 9.27
CA SER A 24 21.27 2.83 10.50
C SER A 24 21.76 3.70 11.68
N VAL A 25 22.05 4.96 11.43
CA VAL A 25 22.47 5.98 12.42
C VAL A 25 21.54 7.17 12.38
N ASP A 26 21.50 7.96 13.46
CA ASP A 26 20.73 9.18 13.46
C ASP A 26 21.36 10.21 12.51
N ILE A 27 20.52 10.88 11.72
CA ILE A 27 20.91 11.99 10.86
C ILE A 27 20.52 13.28 11.62
N GLU A 28 21.50 14.11 11.93
CA GLU A 28 21.29 15.32 12.73
C GLU A 28 20.69 16.49 11.93
N ASP A 29 20.57 16.37 10.61
CA ASP A 29 20.00 17.40 9.75
C ASP A 29 18.46 17.32 9.78
N PRO A 30 17.75 18.34 10.30
CA PRO A 30 16.30 18.35 10.43
C PRO A 30 15.56 18.46 9.07
N GLU A 31 16.26 18.85 8.00
CA GLU A 31 15.66 18.93 6.66
C GLU A 31 15.67 17.57 5.94
N ILE A 32 16.40 16.58 6.46
CA ILE A 32 16.51 15.25 5.88
C ILE A 32 15.52 14.29 6.52
N SER A 33 14.48 13.90 5.78
CA SER A 33 13.60 12.80 6.16
C SER A 33 14.23 11.44 5.82
N TYR A 34 14.28 10.52 6.77
CA TYR A 34 14.87 9.20 6.58
C TYR A 34 14.16 8.12 7.38
N VAL A 35 14.32 6.88 6.95
CA VAL A 35 13.88 5.70 7.70
C VAL A 35 15.06 5.16 8.51
N LYS A 36 14.91 5.14 9.83
CA LYS A 36 15.90 4.52 10.71
C LYS A 36 15.70 3.02 10.72
N VAL A 37 16.78 2.29 10.52
CA VAL A 37 16.79 0.83 10.49
C VAL A 37 17.92 0.29 11.37
N ASN A 38 17.84 -0.98 11.75
CA ASN A 38 18.96 -1.64 12.42
C ASN A 38 20.13 -1.87 11.44
N PRO A 39 21.39 -1.84 11.91
CA PRO A 39 22.56 -2.15 11.07
C PRO A 39 22.49 -3.54 10.41
N LEU A 40 21.86 -4.49 11.10
CA LEU A 40 21.46 -5.79 10.55
C LEU A 40 19.94 -5.68 10.30
N LEU A 41 19.57 -5.41 9.05
CA LEU A 41 18.17 -5.28 8.63
C LEU A 41 17.31 -6.42 9.18
N THR A 42 16.31 -6.06 9.98
CA THR A 42 15.32 -6.99 10.51
C THR A 42 14.10 -7.04 9.59
N LYS A 43 13.22 -8.03 9.81
CA LYS A 43 11.95 -8.09 9.07
C LYS A 43 11.08 -6.84 9.32
N ASP A 44 11.10 -6.32 10.54
CA ASP A 44 10.35 -5.10 10.88
C ASP A 44 10.94 -3.86 10.17
N ASP A 45 12.25 -3.81 9.94
CA ASP A 45 12.90 -2.75 9.15
C ASP A 45 12.45 -2.79 7.68
N TYR A 46 12.30 -3.99 7.07
CA TYR A 46 11.76 -4.12 5.72
C TYR A 46 10.34 -3.59 5.61
N ALA A 47 9.48 -3.88 6.60
CA ALA A 47 8.12 -3.37 6.62
C ALA A 47 8.09 -1.84 6.73
N ASN A 48 8.95 -1.26 7.58
CA ASN A 48 9.07 0.19 7.75
C ASN A 48 9.61 0.88 6.49
N ILE A 49 10.58 0.27 5.82
CA ILE A 49 11.13 0.78 4.55
C ILE A 49 10.04 0.79 3.47
N LEU A 50 9.27 -0.30 3.36
CA LEU A 50 8.20 -0.40 2.37
C LEU A 50 7.11 0.65 2.63
N ASP A 51 6.70 0.83 3.88
CA ASP A 51 5.73 1.84 4.27
C ASP A 51 6.20 3.27 3.96
N ALA A 52 7.46 3.58 4.31
CA ALA A 52 8.05 4.89 4.04
C ALA A 52 8.23 5.14 2.54
N TYR A 53 8.68 4.13 1.78
CA TYR A 53 8.78 4.21 0.32
C TYR A 53 7.42 4.46 -0.32
N THR A 54 6.41 3.75 0.15
CA THR A 54 5.03 3.91 -0.27
C THR A 54 4.53 5.34 -0.04
N LYS A 55 4.74 5.89 1.15
CA LYS A 55 4.38 7.28 1.49
C LYS A 55 5.17 8.31 0.66
N GLN A 56 6.46 8.07 0.44
CA GLN A 56 7.33 9.00 -0.28
C GLN A 56 7.00 9.05 -1.78
N VAL A 57 6.72 7.92 -2.40
CA VAL A 57 6.25 7.85 -3.79
C VAL A 57 4.95 8.64 -3.99
N LEU A 58 4.09 8.67 -2.94
CA LEU A 58 2.89 9.51 -2.91
C LEU A 58 3.20 11.01 -2.98
N LEU A 59 4.11 11.48 -2.12
CA LEU A 59 4.45 12.91 -2.01
C LEU A 59 5.09 13.44 -3.29
N ILE A 60 5.94 12.64 -3.95
CA ILE A 60 6.60 13.03 -5.20
C ILE A 60 5.61 13.15 -6.36
N LYS A 61 4.59 12.29 -6.43
CA LYS A 61 3.61 12.32 -7.52
C LYS A 61 2.57 13.44 -7.37
N ASN A 62 2.22 13.84 -6.15
CA ASN A 62 1.35 15.00 -5.92
C ASN A 62 1.96 16.31 -6.49
N ASN A 63 3.29 16.37 -6.67
CA ASN A 63 3.99 17.50 -7.31
C ASN A 63 4.13 17.37 -8.84
N VAL A 64 3.75 16.23 -9.44
CA VAL A 64 3.93 15.96 -10.90
C VAL A 64 2.60 15.84 -11.65
N CYS A 65 1.48 15.66 -10.96
CA CYS A 65 0.16 15.48 -11.59
C CYS A 65 -0.58 16.77 -11.91
N ASP A 66 0.07 17.69 -12.64
CA ASP A 66 -0.63 18.73 -13.39
C ASP A 66 -0.44 18.45 -14.89
N ASN A 67 -1.06 17.39 -15.39
CA ASN A 67 -1.49 17.25 -16.79
C ASN A 67 -1.77 15.78 -17.17
N GLN A 68 -2.98 15.58 -17.67
CA GLN A 68 -3.49 14.45 -18.47
C GLN A 68 -4.30 13.38 -17.70
N LYS A 69 -5.60 13.65 -17.59
CA LYS A 69 -6.67 12.64 -17.51
C LYS A 69 -6.83 11.93 -18.86
N ASN A 70 -5.83 11.16 -19.26
CA ASN A 70 -5.96 10.15 -20.29
C ASN A 70 -5.87 8.79 -19.58
N GLY A 71 -6.83 7.91 -19.79
CA GLY A 71 -7.08 6.63 -19.14
C GLY A 71 -5.90 6.02 -18.38
N ILE A 72 -6.11 5.76 -17.10
CA ILE A 72 -5.06 5.22 -16.22
C ILE A 72 -4.76 3.78 -16.67
N LYS A 73 -3.54 3.54 -17.11
CA LYS A 73 -3.10 2.18 -17.47
C LYS A 73 -2.66 1.44 -16.23
N ALA A 74 -3.41 0.42 -15.85
CA ALA A 74 -3.13 -0.43 -14.69
C ALA A 74 -3.06 -1.93 -15.07
N PRO A 75 -2.14 -2.33 -15.97
CA PRO A 75 -2.08 -3.70 -16.49
C PRO A 75 -1.68 -4.71 -15.41
N THR A 76 -0.87 -4.30 -14.43
CA THR A 76 -0.42 -5.17 -13.35
C THR A 76 -1.54 -5.42 -12.35
N LEU A 77 -2.26 -4.36 -11.94
CA LEU A 77 -3.45 -4.50 -11.09
C LEU A 77 -4.50 -5.39 -11.73
N LYS A 78 -4.77 -5.18 -13.02
CA LYS A 78 -5.72 -5.99 -13.79
C LYS A 78 -5.38 -7.48 -13.76
N LYS A 79 -4.11 -7.84 -13.75
CA LYS A 79 -3.65 -9.24 -13.68
C LYS A 79 -4.03 -9.91 -12.36
N TYR A 80 -4.02 -9.15 -11.25
CA TYR A 80 -4.21 -9.69 -9.89
C TYR A 80 -5.58 -9.38 -9.29
N LEU A 81 -6.33 -8.41 -9.85
CA LEU A 81 -7.65 -8.04 -9.37
C LEU A 81 -8.72 -8.90 -10.03
N GLU A 82 -9.14 -9.95 -9.36
CA GLU A 82 -10.26 -10.80 -9.78
C GLU A 82 -11.57 -10.30 -9.16
N GLY A 83 -12.67 -10.32 -9.93
CA GLY A 83 -13.99 -9.84 -9.47
C GLY A 83 -14.48 -10.48 -8.17
N LYS A 84 -14.09 -11.73 -7.88
CA LYS A 84 -14.42 -12.42 -6.61
C LYS A 84 -13.73 -11.81 -5.37
N PHE A 85 -12.74 -10.93 -5.55
CA PHE A 85 -12.06 -10.21 -4.49
C PHE A 85 -12.43 -8.72 -4.43
N ILE A 86 -13.52 -8.34 -5.10
CA ILE A 86 -14.11 -7.00 -5.03
C ILE A 86 -15.38 -7.07 -4.20
N PHE A 87 -15.37 -6.36 -3.08
CA PHE A 87 -16.47 -6.32 -2.12
C PHE A 87 -16.94 -4.88 -1.96
N LEU A 88 -18.16 -4.59 -2.40
CA LEU A 88 -18.69 -3.23 -2.39
C LEU A 88 -19.65 -3.03 -1.23
N LYS A 89 -19.58 -1.83 -0.61
CA LYS A 89 -20.51 -1.35 0.43
C LYS A 89 -20.71 -2.32 1.59
N GLN A 90 -19.62 -2.88 2.08
CA GLN A 90 -19.65 -3.80 3.21
C GLN A 90 -20.03 -3.06 4.50
N ASP A 91 -20.89 -3.69 5.29
CA ASP A 91 -21.38 -3.15 6.58
C ASP A 91 -20.47 -3.64 7.72
N LEU A 92 -19.27 -3.08 7.77
CA LEU A 92 -18.25 -3.37 8.78
C LEU A 92 -18.00 -2.08 9.57
N ASP A 93 -18.07 -2.15 10.88
CA ASP A 93 -18.13 -1.00 11.78
C ASP A 93 -16.83 -0.74 12.55
N SER A 94 -15.79 -1.57 12.34
CA SER A 94 -14.49 -1.41 12.99
C SER A 94 -13.35 -1.91 12.12
N LYS A 95 -12.15 -1.39 12.39
CA LYS A 95 -10.90 -1.83 11.77
C LYS A 95 -10.68 -3.33 11.93
N GLU A 96 -10.93 -3.86 13.13
CA GLU A 96 -10.78 -5.28 13.45
C GLU A 96 -11.70 -6.14 12.59
N LYS A 97 -12.97 -5.76 12.43
CA LYS A 97 -13.91 -6.48 11.57
C LYS A 97 -13.52 -6.44 10.12
N CYS A 98 -12.96 -5.31 9.65
CA CYS A 98 -12.43 -5.21 8.29
C CYS A 98 -11.24 -6.15 8.08
N LEU A 99 -10.31 -6.19 9.03
CA LEU A 99 -9.15 -7.09 8.97
C LEU A 99 -9.57 -8.56 9.03
N ASP A 100 -10.47 -8.93 9.95
CA ASP A 100 -10.99 -10.30 10.05
C ASP A 100 -11.70 -10.74 8.76
N PHE A 101 -12.52 -9.86 8.17
CA PHE A 101 -13.16 -10.15 6.88
C PHE A 101 -12.13 -10.44 5.78
N ILE A 102 -11.08 -9.62 5.68
CA ILE A 102 -10.02 -9.78 4.69
C ILE A 102 -9.26 -11.09 4.90
N ILE A 103 -8.92 -11.41 6.15
CA ILE A 103 -8.24 -12.65 6.53
C ILE A 103 -9.08 -13.85 6.13
N ASP A 104 -10.37 -13.86 6.49
CA ASP A 104 -11.30 -14.94 6.17
C ASP A 104 -11.42 -15.17 4.64
N VAL A 105 -11.41 -14.10 3.84
CA VAL A 105 -11.42 -14.19 2.37
C VAL A 105 -10.15 -14.86 1.86
N LEU A 106 -8.98 -14.46 2.36
CA LEU A 106 -7.69 -15.02 1.94
C LEU A 106 -7.49 -16.48 2.40
N GLU A 107 -7.93 -16.80 3.63
CA GLU A 107 -7.91 -18.17 4.17
C GLU A 107 -8.81 -19.11 3.34
N LYS A 108 -10.04 -18.68 3.02
CA LYS A 108 -10.97 -19.44 2.16
C LYS A 108 -10.42 -19.70 0.75
N ASP A 109 -9.65 -18.77 0.19
CA ASP A 109 -8.98 -18.97 -1.11
C ASP A 109 -7.68 -19.79 -0.99
N ASN A 110 -7.30 -20.21 0.22
CA ASN A 110 -6.01 -20.84 0.51
C ASN A 110 -4.84 -20.02 -0.05
N ALA A 111 -4.91 -18.70 0.11
CA ALA A 111 -3.93 -17.74 -0.38
C ALA A 111 -2.85 -17.39 0.66
N VAL A 112 -3.07 -17.76 1.92
CA VAL A 112 -2.19 -17.41 3.05
C VAL A 112 -1.91 -18.62 3.93
N TYR A 113 -0.84 -18.54 4.74
CA TYR A 113 -0.52 -19.48 5.80
C TYR A 113 -1.24 -19.09 7.10
N ASP A 114 -1.26 -19.99 8.08
CA ASP A 114 -1.97 -19.79 9.36
C ASP A 114 -1.40 -18.59 10.13
N GLU A 115 -0.12 -18.26 9.94
CA GLU A 115 0.59 -17.15 10.56
C GLU A 115 0.17 -15.77 10.02
N PHE A 116 -0.54 -15.70 8.89
CA PHE A 116 -0.95 -14.45 8.25
C PHE A 116 -1.80 -13.57 9.16
N ARG A 117 -2.73 -14.16 9.91
CA ARG A 117 -3.59 -13.45 10.87
C ARG A 117 -2.75 -12.68 11.90
N GLU A 118 -1.79 -13.34 12.51
CA GLU A 118 -0.91 -12.69 13.49
C GLU A 118 -0.03 -11.62 12.83
N ALA A 119 0.49 -11.91 11.64
CA ALA A 119 1.38 -11.02 10.92
C ALA A 119 0.71 -9.69 10.52
N ILE A 120 -0.53 -9.72 9.99
CA ILE A 120 -1.25 -8.51 9.60
C ILE A 120 -1.62 -7.66 10.82
N TYR A 121 -2.07 -8.28 11.92
CA TYR A 121 -2.34 -7.56 13.17
C TYR A 121 -1.06 -6.99 13.80
N LYS A 122 0.05 -7.70 13.76
CA LYS A 122 1.35 -7.21 14.21
C LYS A 122 1.77 -5.99 13.40
N ARG A 123 1.60 -6.04 12.06
CA ARG A 123 1.92 -4.93 11.16
C ARG A 123 1.08 -3.69 11.48
N GLU A 124 -0.22 -3.84 11.68
CA GLU A 124 -1.13 -2.75 12.02
C GLU A 124 -0.87 -2.10 13.40
N LYS A 125 -0.26 -2.83 14.33
CA LYS A 125 0.18 -2.30 15.62
C LYS A 125 1.46 -1.45 15.53
N LEU A 126 2.32 -1.70 14.53
CA LEU A 126 3.55 -0.92 14.32
C LEU A 126 3.29 0.49 13.78
N GLY A 127 2.15 0.69 13.16
CA GLY A 127 1.73 1.97 12.61
C GLY A 127 0.54 1.81 11.67
N VAL A 128 -0.24 2.88 11.55
CA VAL A 128 -1.43 2.87 10.68
C VAL A 128 -1.04 2.76 9.21
N THR A 129 -1.76 1.92 8.47
CA THR A 129 -1.54 1.70 7.04
C THR A 129 -2.54 2.47 6.17
N CYS A 130 -3.05 3.60 6.66
CA CYS A 130 -4.00 4.42 5.92
C CYS A 130 -3.36 5.70 5.37
N LEU A 131 -4.00 6.21 4.32
CA LEU A 131 -3.68 7.46 3.65
C LEU A 131 -4.68 8.54 4.08
N ASP A 132 -4.27 9.82 4.00
CA ASP A 132 -5.14 10.97 4.30
C ASP A 132 -6.32 11.08 3.33
N THR A 133 -6.25 10.37 2.20
CA THR A 133 -7.35 10.27 1.22
C THR A 133 -8.51 9.41 1.70
N GLY A 134 -8.37 8.68 2.82
CA GLY A 134 -9.40 7.78 3.36
C GLY A 134 -9.30 6.35 2.80
N VAL A 135 -8.10 5.94 2.39
CA VAL A 135 -7.80 4.57 1.95
C VAL A 135 -6.92 3.87 2.97
N ALA A 136 -7.21 2.62 3.32
CA ALA A 136 -6.30 1.75 4.04
C ALA A 136 -5.64 0.75 3.09
N LEU A 137 -4.36 0.48 3.34
CA LEU A 137 -3.51 -0.45 2.58
C LEU A 137 -2.90 -1.51 3.52
N PRO A 138 -3.72 -2.30 4.23
CA PRO A 138 -3.20 -3.32 5.14
C PRO A 138 -2.42 -4.38 4.37
N HIS A 139 -1.29 -4.79 4.94
CA HIS A 139 -0.40 -5.80 4.37
C HIS A 139 0.28 -6.60 5.48
N ALA A 140 0.90 -7.72 5.14
CA ALA A 140 1.60 -8.58 6.09
C ALA A 140 2.94 -9.04 5.51
N ASP A 141 3.71 -9.78 6.32
CA ASP A 141 4.98 -10.39 5.91
C ASP A 141 4.76 -11.29 4.68
N PRO A 142 5.45 -11.07 3.56
CA PRO A 142 5.36 -11.89 2.34
C PRO A 142 5.52 -13.40 2.56
N GLN A 143 6.29 -13.80 3.58
CA GLN A 143 6.49 -15.21 3.94
C GLN A 143 5.21 -15.89 4.46
N THR A 144 4.19 -15.11 4.86
CA THR A 144 2.89 -15.63 5.30
C THR A 144 1.89 -15.77 4.15
N ILE A 145 2.31 -15.49 2.92
CA ILE A 145 1.45 -15.45 1.73
C ILE A 145 1.84 -16.59 0.79
N LYS A 146 0.84 -17.32 0.28
CA LYS A 146 1.00 -18.45 -0.66
C LYS A 146 0.73 -18.04 -2.11
N LYS A 147 -0.19 -17.10 -2.33
CA LYS A 147 -0.65 -16.70 -3.67
C LYS A 147 -0.87 -15.21 -3.71
N SER A 148 -0.43 -14.57 -4.80
CA SER A 148 -0.69 -13.15 -5.02
C SER A 148 -2.17 -12.87 -5.16
N ARG A 149 -2.68 -11.92 -4.35
CA ARG A 149 -4.06 -11.46 -4.36
C ARG A 149 -4.13 -9.96 -4.12
N ILE A 150 -5.09 -9.34 -4.80
CA ILE A 150 -5.50 -7.97 -4.50
C ILE A 150 -6.97 -8.02 -4.09
N ILE A 151 -7.28 -7.49 -2.90
CA ILE A 151 -8.66 -7.32 -2.43
C ILE A 151 -9.00 -5.85 -2.47
N LEU A 152 -10.14 -5.51 -3.07
CA LEU A 152 -10.73 -4.18 -3.03
C LEU A 152 -12.03 -4.25 -2.23
N LEU A 153 -12.11 -3.45 -1.17
CA LEU A 153 -13.24 -3.43 -0.25
C LEU A 153 -13.70 -1.98 -0.06
N THR A 154 -14.95 -1.66 -0.42
CA THR A 154 -15.57 -0.38 -0.05
C THR A 154 -16.52 -0.58 1.13
N LEU A 155 -16.57 0.41 2.02
CA LEU A 155 -17.38 0.39 3.22
C LEU A 155 -18.68 1.19 3.02
N LYS A 156 -19.76 0.74 3.64
CA LYS A 156 -21.03 1.46 3.69
C LYS A 156 -20.93 2.73 4.52
N HIS A 157 -20.20 2.66 5.61
CA HIS A 157 -19.88 3.77 6.50
C HIS A 157 -18.38 3.83 6.74
N PRO A 158 -17.77 5.03 6.80
CA PRO A 158 -16.35 5.15 7.09
C PRO A 158 -16.01 4.58 8.48
N VAL A 159 -14.85 3.94 8.59
CA VAL A 159 -14.34 3.34 9.83
C VAL A 159 -13.08 4.09 10.27
N ASP A 160 -12.94 4.34 11.57
CA ASP A 160 -11.72 4.90 12.13
C ASP A 160 -10.55 3.89 12.04
N TRP A 161 -9.49 4.32 11.34
CA TRP A 161 -8.27 3.50 11.13
C TRP A 161 -7.09 4.03 11.95
N GLY A 162 -7.35 4.53 13.14
CA GLY A 162 -6.33 5.14 14.01
C GLY A 162 -6.19 6.64 13.80
N GLY A 163 -7.33 7.35 13.73
CA GLY A 163 -7.43 8.80 13.56
C GLY A 163 -7.82 9.26 12.16
N THR A 164 -7.82 8.36 11.16
CA THR A 164 -8.26 8.65 9.80
C THR A 164 -9.51 7.85 9.48
N LEU A 165 -10.55 8.49 8.95
CA LEU A 165 -11.76 7.83 8.48
C LEU A 165 -11.52 7.17 7.11
N VAL A 166 -11.62 5.84 7.07
CA VAL A 166 -11.37 5.02 5.89
C VAL A 166 -12.68 4.51 5.31
N SER A 167 -12.85 4.67 4.00
CA SER A 167 -14.00 4.18 3.23
C SER A 167 -13.63 3.15 2.16
N LEU A 168 -12.35 3.08 1.79
CA LEU A 168 -11.80 2.15 0.81
C LEU A 168 -10.63 1.40 1.43
N ILE A 169 -10.61 0.09 1.28
CA ILE A 169 -9.50 -0.75 1.72
C ILE A 169 -8.98 -1.53 0.52
N VAL A 170 -7.68 -1.47 0.28
CA VAL A 170 -7.02 -2.25 -0.76
C VAL A 170 -5.91 -3.07 -0.12
N VAL A 171 -6.02 -4.38 -0.21
CA VAL A 171 -5.02 -5.31 0.31
C VAL A 171 -4.18 -5.84 -0.83
N THR A 172 -2.87 -5.77 -0.67
CA THR A 172 -1.91 -6.38 -1.58
C THR A 172 -1.20 -7.53 -0.87
N ALA A 173 -1.62 -8.76 -1.17
CA ALA A 173 -0.98 -9.97 -0.65
C ALA A 173 -0.09 -10.56 -1.76
N PHE A 174 1.22 -10.51 -1.57
CA PHE A 174 2.21 -11.02 -2.53
C PHE A 174 3.25 -11.86 -1.80
N PRO A 175 3.50 -13.11 -2.24
CA PRO A 175 4.57 -13.93 -1.68
C PRO A 175 5.95 -13.37 -2.04
N GLU A 176 6.98 -13.78 -1.29
CA GLU A 176 8.34 -13.26 -1.41
C GLU A 176 8.89 -13.39 -2.85
N GLU A 177 8.55 -14.45 -3.55
CA GLU A 177 9.00 -14.74 -4.91
C GLU A 177 8.42 -13.76 -5.96
N GLU A 178 7.27 -13.13 -5.65
CA GLU A 178 6.59 -12.19 -6.55
C GLU A 178 6.73 -10.71 -6.11
N MET A 179 7.56 -10.41 -5.12
CA MET A 179 7.76 -9.06 -4.61
C MET A 179 8.29 -8.06 -5.65
N ASN A 180 8.90 -8.54 -6.72
CA ASN A 180 9.29 -7.70 -7.85
C ASN A 180 8.10 -7.04 -8.57
N GLN A 181 6.90 -7.61 -8.48
CA GLN A 181 5.66 -7.07 -9.04
C GLN A 181 5.03 -5.97 -8.16
N ILE A 182 5.33 -5.98 -6.86
CA ILE A 182 4.66 -5.10 -5.89
C ILE A 182 4.90 -3.62 -6.20
N ARG A 183 6.06 -3.27 -6.74
CA ARG A 183 6.38 -1.89 -7.13
C ARG A 183 5.42 -1.36 -8.19
N ASP A 184 5.17 -2.15 -9.22
CA ASP A 184 4.28 -1.76 -10.32
C ASP A 184 2.83 -1.70 -9.83
N VAL A 185 2.41 -2.69 -9.01
CA VAL A 185 1.09 -2.71 -8.36
C VAL A 185 0.87 -1.44 -7.53
N ILE A 186 1.83 -1.08 -6.67
CA ILE A 186 1.73 0.11 -5.83
C ILE A 186 1.67 1.38 -6.70
N ASN A 187 2.52 1.50 -7.71
CA ASN A 187 2.51 2.64 -8.61
C ASN A 187 1.17 2.81 -9.33
N GLU A 188 0.59 1.72 -9.82
CA GLU A 188 -0.71 1.72 -10.48
C GLU A 188 -1.84 2.03 -9.50
N LEU A 189 -1.81 1.46 -8.27
CA LEU A 189 -2.77 1.76 -7.22
C LEU A 189 -2.80 3.26 -6.91
N TYR A 190 -1.65 3.90 -6.80
CA TYR A 190 -1.60 5.32 -6.49
C TYR A 190 -2.15 6.22 -7.57
N GLN A 191 -2.05 5.82 -8.83
CA GLN A 191 -2.70 6.55 -9.91
C GLN A 191 -4.24 6.48 -9.81
N LEU A 192 -4.76 5.44 -9.14
CA LEU A 192 -6.19 5.17 -9.00
C LEU A 192 -6.82 5.69 -7.71
N ILE A 193 -6.03 5.83 -6.63
CA ILE A 193 -6.54 6.15 -5.29
C ILE A 193 -5.73 7.23 -4.57
N GLY A 194 -4.79 7.86 -5.26
CA GLY A 194 -3.91 8.88 -4.69
C GLY A 194 -4.63 10.18 -4.32
N GLU A 195 -5.71 10.50 -5.02
CA GLU A 195 -6.51 11.70 -4.79
C GLU A 195 -7.85 11.34 -4.13
N LYS A 196 -8.37 12.27 -3.32
CA LYS A 196 -9.63 12.07 -2.60
C LYS A 196 -10.83 11.92 -3.55
N GLU A 197 -10.80 12.61 -4.69
CA GLU A 197 -11.79 12.52 -5.75
C GLU A 197 -11.85 11.13 -6.38
N ASP A 198 -10.70 10.49 -6.54
CA ASP A 198 -10.60 9.14 -7.09
C ASP A 198 -11.19 8.12 -6.10
N VAL A 199 -10.86 8.24 -4.81
CA VAL A 199 -11.45 7.42 -3.74
C VAL A 199 -12.98 7.59 -3.73
N ASN A 200 -13.48 8.83 -3.83
CA ASN A 200 -14.91 9.11 -3.90
C ASN A 200 -15.59 8.44 -5.10
N THR A 201 -14.87 8.24 -6.19
CA THR A 201 -15.36 7.50 -7.36
C THR A 201 -15.52 6.01 -7.02
N PHE A 202 -14.51 5.39 -6.41
CA PHE A 202 -14.58 3.96 -6.01
C PHE A 202 -15.70 3.68 -5.01
N ILE A 203 -15.91 4.53 -4.01
CA ILE A 203 -16.97 4.31 -2.99
C ILE A 203 -18.39 4.50 -3.55
N ARG A 204 -18.55 5.12 -4.73
CA ARG A 204 -19.85 5.28 -5.40
C ARG A 204 -20.24 4.08 -6.25
N PHE A 205 -19.31 3.23 -6.65
CA PHE A 205 -19.62 2.06 -7.46
C PHE A 205 -20.61 1.13 -6.74
N GLU A 206 -21.58 0.66 -7.49
CA GLU A 206 -22.64 -0.26 -7.05
C GLU A 206 -22.39 -1.69 -7.55
N THR A 207 -21.60 -1.83 -8.62
CA THR A 207 -21.36 -3.11 -9.27
C THR A 207 -19.88 -3.39 -9.48
N ILE A 208 -19.50 -4.67 -9.43
CA ILE A 208 -18.14 -5.13 -9.72
C ILE A 208 -17.73 -4.72 -11.14
N GLN A 209 -18.66 -4.71 -12.10
CA GLN A 209 -18.41 -4.33 -13.47
C GLN A 209 -17.97 -2.86 -13.62
N GLU A 210 -18.51 -1.95 -12.80
CA GLU A 210 -18.08 -0.55 -12.77
C GLU A 210 -16.63 -0.45 -12.29
N VAL A 211 -16.26 -1.18 -11.25
CA VAL A 211 -14.87 -1.23 -10.77
C VAL A 211 -13.96 -1.79 -11.88
N LEU A 212 -14.32 -2.93 -12.46
CA LEU A 212 -13.48 -3.56 -13.48
C LEU A 212 -13.33 -2.71 -14.75
N LYS A 213 -14.31 -1.88 -15.12
CA LYS A 213 -14.20 -0.95 -16.25
C LYS A 213 -13.07 0.06 -16.07
N VAL A 214 -12.82 0.54 -14.86
CA VAL A 214 -11.70 1.46 -14.58
C VAL A 214 -10.37 0.87 -15.05
N PHE A 215 -10.24 -0.45 -14.99
CA PHE A 215 -9.03 -1.18 -15.40
C PHE A 215 -9.09 -1.67 -16.87
N HIS A 216 -10.23 -1.53 -17.54
CA HIS A 216 -10.44 -2.02 -18.94
C HIS A 216 -10.40 -0.90 -19.99
N GLU A 217 -10.68 0.33 -19.62
CA GLU A 217 -10.71 1.49 -20.54
C GLU A 217 -9.32 2.10 -20.78
N SER A 218 -8.27 1.31 -20.52
CA SER A 218 -6.86 1.72 -20.63
C SER A 218 -6.21 1.14 -21.87
#